data_d3050fb7e0587b230f0989469f2fbe9b
#
_entry.id   d3050fb7e0587b230f0989469f2fbe9b
#
_cell.length_a   1.000
_cell.length_b   1.000
_cell.length_c   1.000
_cell.angle_alpha   90.00
_cell.angle_beta   90.00
_cell.angle_gamma   90.00
#
_symmetry.space_group_name_H-M   'P 1'
#
loop_
_entity.id
_entity.type
_entity.pdbx_description
1 polymer ?
#
loop_
_entity_poly.entity_id
_entity_poly.type
_entity_poly.pdbx_seq_one_letter_code
_entity_poly.pdbx_strand_id
1 'polypeptide(L)'
;MTKKTTLLQFFHWYYPDGGKLWQEAAECAPHLAELGITDLWLPPAYKGASGGYSVGYDTYDLFDLGEFDQKGSVATKYGDKAALEHAATTLREHGVGVLYDVVFNHKLGADEKEQVHVFKVDANNRNDIDDQGFDALAYTRFTFPGRQGVHSKFIWDYTCFSGVDYVEQPDDKGVFKIANDYGDDGWNDQVDDEKGNYDYLMGADVEFRNTAVTEELKYWARWLLESLPCDGFRLDAAKHIPAWFFKEWADHVRGSAQRDLFIVAEYWSHDLSALQQYIELVDGKVMLFDVALHLKFHQASKQGDGFDMAQIFTDTLTAADPAHAVTLVANHDTQPLQSLEAPVEPWFKPLAYALILLREQGVPCVFYPDLYGASYRDKGRDGGEYQIDMPAIPELEKLIAARQRFANGPQADYFDDSHCVAFSRAGTAEAPGCVVVLTNGGESGKTVALGADLAHTAWRDFLGNRQEEITTDDQGSAHFPVNAGSVSVWVPAASL
;
A
#
# COMPACT_ATOMS: atom_id res chain seq x y z
N MET A 1 -23.64 6.14 10.73
CA MET A 1 -22.21 6.56 10.86
C MET A 1 -21.47 6.07 9.66
N THR A 2 -20.70 6.91 8.99
CA THR A 2 -19.76 6.49 7.95
C THR A 2 -18.71 5.58 8.60
N LYS A 3 -18.44 4.39 8.02
CA LYS A 3 -17.41 3.45 8.50
C LYS A 3 -16.06 4.17 8.54
N LYS A 4 -15.37 4.18 9.68
CA LYS A 4 -14.01 4.69 9.79
C LYS A 4 -13.06 3.65 9.21
N THR A 5 -12.73 3.75 7.95
CA THR A 5 -11.84 2.80 7.29
C THR A 5 -10.46 2.79 7.94
N THR A 6 -9.96 1.61 8.25
CA THR A 6 -8.61 1.35 8.76
C THR A 6 -8.10 0.11 8.05
N LEU A 7 -7.14 0.29 7.16
CA LEU A 7 -6.52 -0.80 6.41
C LEU A 7 -5.42 -1.46 7.23
N LEU A 8 -5.21 -2.74 7.00
CA LEU A 8 -4.02 -3.48 7.42
C LEU A 8 -3.44 -4.19 6.20
N GLN A 9 -2.20 -3.85 5.82
CA GLN A 9 -1.40 -4.67 4.92
C GLN A 9 -0.99 -5.93 5.66
N PHE A 10 -1.65 -7.06 5.32
CA PHE A 10 -1.52 -8.31 6.08
C PHE A 10 -0.41 -9.21 5.54
N PHE A 11 0.72 -8.65 5.21
CA PHE A 11 1.93 -9.34 4.81
C PHE A 11 3.15 -8.42 4.89
N HIS A 12 4.34 -9.03 4.78
CA HIS A 12 5.59 -8.32 4.52
C HIS A 12 6.43 -9.14 3.52
N TRP A 13 7.45 -8.52 2.92
CA TRP A 13 8.22 -9.16 1.85
C TRP A 13 8.81 -10.52 2.25
N TYR A 14 9.32 -10.60 3.47
CA TYR A 14 9.97 -11.79 4.02
C TYR A 14 9.02 -12.69 4.83
N TYR A 15 7.71 -12.61 4.58
CA TYR A 15 6.78 -13.53 5.23
C TYR A 15 7.24 -14.99 4.98
N PRO A 16 7.25 -15.87 6.00
CA PRO A 16 7.78 -17.22 5.89
C PRO A 16 7.11 -18.03 4.77
N ASP A 17 7.90 -18.90 4.13
CA ASP A 17 7.37 -19.89 3.20
C ASP A 17 6.51 -20.94 3.92
N GLY A 18 5.69 -21.68 3.18
CA GLY A 18 4.94 -22.80 3.71
C GLY A 18 3.43 -22.65 3.70
N GLY A 19 2.89 -21.63 3.04
CA GLY A 19 1.48 -21.53 2.70
C GLY A 19 0.54 -21.28 3.88
N LYS A 20 0.95 -20.49 4.88
CA LYS A 20 0.18 -20.30 6.13
C LYS A 20 -0.55 -18.96 6.24
N LEU A 21 -0.25 -18.00 5.38
CA LEU A 21 -0.80 -16.63 5.53
C LEU A 21 -2.33 -16.61 5.46
N TRP A 22 -2.91 -17.40 4.56
CA TRP A 22 -4.37 -17.47 4.46
C TRP A 22 -5.01 -18.05 5.71
N GLN A 23 -4.42 -19.13 6.29
CA GLN A 23 -4.88 -19.67 7.55
C GLN A 23 -4.77 -18.66 8.68
N GLU A 24 -3.64 -17.97 8.79
CA GLU A 24 -3.42 -16.90 9.79
C GLU A 24 -4.44 -15.77 9.66
N ALA A 25 -4.75 -15.34 8.43
CA ALA A 25 -5.76 -14.31 8.18
C ALA A 25 -7.14 -14.73 8.68
N ALA A 26 -7.54 -15.99 8.46
CA ALA A 26 -8.78 -16.52 8.99
C ALA A 26 -8.78 -16.58 10.54
N GLU A 27 -7.69 -17.05 11.13
CA GLU A 27 -7.55 -17.16 12.60
C GLU A 27 -7.56 -15.79 13.29
N CYS A 28 -6.97 -14.77 12.65
CA CYS A 28 -6.93 -13.40 13.19
C CYS A 28 -8.23 -12.61 12.98
N ALA A 29 -9.15 -13.04 12.12
CA ALA A 29 -10.32 -12.26 11.74
C ALA A 29 -11.16 -11.72 12.91
N PRO A 30 -11.47 -12.51 13.97
CA PRO A 30 -12.22 -12.00 15.12
C PRO A 30 -11.48 -10.89 15.86
N HIS A 31 -10.18 -11.08 16.11
CA HIS A 31 -9.35 -10.10 16.80
C HIS A 31 -9.20 -8.79 15.99
N LEU A 32 -8.99 -8.90 14.69
CA LEU A 32 -8.87 -7.73 13.81
C LEU A 32 -10.16 -6.90 13.78
N ALA A 33 -11.31 -7.57 13.74
CA ALA A 33 -12.61 -6.91 13.81
C ALA A 33 -12.81 -6.18 15.14
N GLU A 34 -12.49 -6.84 16.27
CA GLU A 34 -12.57 -6.26 17.62
C GLU A 34 -11.64 -5.07 17.79
N LEU A 35 -10.42 -5.16 17.25
CA LEU A 35 -9.44 -4.10 17.26
C LEU A 35 -9.89 -2.88 16.44
N GLY A 36 -10.70 -3.08 15.40
CA GLY A 36 -11.24 -2.03 14.53
C GLY A 36 -10.53 -1.90 13.18
N ILE A 37 -9.80 -2.95 12.77
CA ILE A 37 -9.38 -3.10 11.37
C ILE A 37 -10.63 -3.36 10.53
N THR A 38 -10.79 -2.61 9.47
CA THR A 38 -11.99 -2.69 8.63
C THR A 38 -11.78 -3.44 7.33
N ASP A 39 -10.54 -3.44 6.83
CA ASP A 39 -10.21 -4.07 5.56
C ASP A 39 -8.76 -4.57 5.59
N LEU A 40 -8.52 -5.76 5.03
CA LEU A 40 -7.19 -6.33 4.84
C LEU A 40 -6.74 -6.15 3.39
N TRP A 41 -5.56 -5.59 3.19
CA TRP A 41 -4.83 -5.70 1.94
C TRP A 41 -3.97 -6.97 2.00
N LEU A 42 -4.36 -7.97 1.19
CA LEU A 42 -3.66 -9.24 1.01
C LEU A 42 -2.59 -9.11 -0.09
N PRO A 43 -1.49 -9.86 -0.02
CA PRO A 43 -0.49 -9.89 -1.10
C PRO A 43 -1.09 -10.44 -2.40
N PRO A 44 -0.39 -10.31 -3.55
CA PRO A 44 -0.85 -10.95 -4.79
C PRO A 44 -1.15 -12.43 -4.57
N ALA A 45 -2.41 -12.82 -4.80
CA ALA A 45 -2.92 -14.14 -4.42
C ALA A 45 -2.71 -15.21 -5.52
N TYR A 46 -2.23 -14.79 -6.70
CA TYR A 46 -2.04 -15.65 -7.87
C TYR A 46 -0.60 -16.13 -8.02
N LYS A 47 -0.40 -17.08 -8.95
CA LYS A 47 0.87 -17.75 -9.17
C LYS A 47 1.93 -16.79 -9.76
N GLY A 48 3.05 -16.67 -9.06
CA GLY A 48 4.25 -16.01 -9.56
C GLY A 48 5.21 -17.01 -10.23
N ALA A 49 6.22 -16.48 -10.92
CA ALA A 49 7.23 -17.25 -11.65
C ALA A 49 8.08 -18.15 -10.73
N SER A 50 8.26 -17.76 -9.47
CA SER A 50 8.97 -18.53 -8.44
C SER A 50 8.09 -19.55 -7.70
N GLY A 51 6.86 -19.79 -8.17
CA GLY A 51 5.94 -20.79 -7.61
C GLY A 51 5.63 -20.58 -6.13
N GLY A 52 5.80 -21.62 -5.32
CA GLY A 52 5.54 -21.60 -3.87
C GLY A 52 6.48 -20.71 -3.04
N TYR A 53 7.50 -20.09 -3.66
CA TYR A 53 8.42 -19.13 -3.03
C TYR A 53 8.16 -17.68 -3.45
N SER A 54 7.27 -17.48 -4.44
CA SER A 54 6.96 -16.17 -4.98
C SER A 54 6.24 -15.28 -3.97
N VAL A 55 6.74 -14.07 -3.76
CA VAL A 55 6.02 -13.03 -3.00
C VAL A 55 4.84 -12.44 -3.79
N GLY A 56 4.70 -12.79 -5.08
CA GLY A 56 3.56 -12.46 -5.94
C GLY A 56 3.84 -11.39 -7.00
N TYR A 57 4.91 -10.60 -6.85
CA TYR A 57 5.25 -9.51 -7.78
C TYR A 57 6.01 -9.98 -9.04
N ASP A 58 6.43 -11.22 -9.10
CA ASP A 58 6.91 -11.89 -10.31
C ASP A 58 5.76 -12.60 -11.05
N THR A 59 4.73 -11.86 -11.43
CA THR A 59 3.44 -12.37 -11.92
C THR A 59 3.60 -13.34 -13.09
N TYR A 60 3.10 -14.57 -12.94
CA TYR A 60 3.04 -15.57 -14.00
C TYR A 60 1.60 -15.79 -14.48
N ASP A 61 0.71 -16.32 -13.66
CA ASP A 61 -0.69 -16.65 -14.04
C ASP A 61 -1.71 -16.06 -13.07
N LEU A 62 -2.40 -15.01 -13.51
CA LEU A 62 -3.43 -14.32 -12.74
C LEU A 62 -4.62 -15.21 -12.35
N PHE A 63 -4.90 -16.27 -13.14
CA PHE A 63 -6.02 -17.19 -12.92
C PHE A 63 -5.67 -18.40 -12.07
N ASP A 64 -4.44 -18.53 -11.58
CA ASP A 64 -4.01 -19.59 -10.69
C ASP A 64 -3.84 -19.08 -9.26
N LEU A 65 -4.85 -19.22 -8.44
CA LEU A 65 -4.87 -18.82 -7.03
C LEU A 65 -4.28 -19.91 -6.09
N GLY A 66 -3.35 -20.72 -6.58
CA GLY A 66 -2.85 -21.89 -5.85
C GLY A 66 -3.72 -23.13 -6.09
N GLU A 67 -4.19 -23.32 -7.31
CA GLU A 67 -5.10 -24.40 -7.73
C GLU A 67 -4.42 -25.40 -8.68
N PHE A 68 -3.44 -24.94 -9.47
CA PHE A 68 -2.79 -25.74 -10.51
C PHE A 68 -1.32 -26.00 -10.22
N ASP A 69 -0.82 -27.19 -10.61
CA ASP A 69 0.60 -27.49 -10.55
C ASP A 69 1.35 -26.71 -11.66
N GLN A 70 1.85 -25.54 -11.27
CA GLN A 70 2.59 -24.63 -12.14
C GLN A 70 3.80 -24.06 -11.40
N LYS A 71 4.88 -23.83 -12.12
CA LYS A 71 6.14 -23.29 -11.54
C LYS A 71 6.64 -24.09 -10.31
N GLY A 72 6.42 -25.42 -10.33
CA GLY A 72 6.91 -26.34 -9.32
C GLY A 72 6.09 -26.42 -8.03
N SER A 73 4.89 -25.84 -8.00
CA SER A 73 3.99 -25.93 -6.86
C SER A 73 2.52 -25.84 -7.25
N VAL A 74 1.63 -26.43 -6.45
CA VAL A 74 0.20 -26.15 -6.51
C VAL A 74 -0.11 -24.89 -5.72
N ALA A 75 0.21 -24.86 -4.43
CA ALA A 75 0.01 -23.67 -3.59
C ALA A 75 0.92 -22.51 -3.99
N THR A 76 0.46 -21.30 -3.73
CA THR A 76 1.32 -20.11 -3.69
C THR A 76 2.13 -20.11 -2.39
N LYS A 77 3.05 -19.14 -2.22
CA LYS A 77 3.77 -18.91 -0.96
C LYS A 77 2.84 -18.82 0.25
N TYR A 78 1.64 -18.32 0.05
CA TYR A 78 0.69 -17.93 1.09
C TYR A 78 -0.39 -18.99 1.38
N GLY A 79 -0.56 -19.94 0.48
CA GLY A 79 -1.53 -21.04 0.62
C GLY A 79 -2.15 -21.46 -0.71
N ASP A 80 -3.03 -22.42 -0.66
CA ASP A 80 -3.84 -22.85 -1.80
C ASP A 80 -5.15 -22.03 -1.90
N LYS A 81 -5.87 -22.22 -3.01
CA LYS A 81 -7.12 -21.53 -3.29
C LYS A 81 -8.19 -21.79 -2.22
N ALA A 82 -8.30 -23.02 -1.71
CA ALA A 82 -9.30 -23.35 -0.69
C ALA A 82 -9.04 -22.59 0.62
N ALA A 83 -7.78 -22.47 1.02
CA ALA A 83 -7.38 -21.67 2.19
C ALA A 83 -7.67 -20.18 1.99
N LEU A 84 -7.43 -19.65 0.77
CA LEU A 84 -7.76 -18.27 0.43
C LEU A 84 -9.28 -18.00 0.49
N GLU A 85 -10.09 -18.89 -0.10
CA GLU A 85 -11.57 -18.81 -0.06
C GLU A 85 -12.07 -18.82 1.38
N HIS A 86 -11.52 -19.71 2.21
CA HIS A 86 -11.84 -19.78 3.63
C HIS A 86 -11.47 -18.49 4.36
N ALA A 87 -10.26 -17.97 4.15
CA ALA A 87 -9.81 -16.72 4.76
C ALA A 87 -10.70 -15.54 4.39
N ALA A 88 -10.97 -15.34 3.10
CA ALA A 88 -11.78 -14.23 2.62
C ALA A 88 -13.24 -14.30 3.14
N THR A 89 -13.80 -15.51 3.20
CA THR A 89 -15.14 -15.73 3.75
C THR A 89 -15.18 -15.42 5.25
N THR A 90 -14.21 -15.95 6.02
CA THR A 90 -14.13 -15.75 7.47
C THR A 90 -13.93 -14.26 7.83
N LEU A 91 -13.05 -13.57 7.13
CA LEU A 91 -12.85 -12.12 7.30
C LEU A 91 -14.17 -11.36 7.10
N ARG A 92 -14.88 -11.63 6.00
CA ARG A 92 -16.16 -10.99 5.71
C ARG A 92 -17.25 -11.31 6.75
N GLU A 93 -17.32 -12.53 7.25
CA GLU A 93 -18.24 -12.94 8.32
C GLU A 93 -18.03 -12.14 9.62
N HIS A 94 -16.79 -11.72 9.87
CA HIS A 94 -16.42 -10.85 10.99
C HIS A 94 -16.47 -9.35 10.65
N GLY A 95 -16.94 -8.97 9.45
CA GLY A 95 -17.08 -7.57 9.03
C GLY A 95 -15.79 -6.91 8.57
N VAL A 96 -14.74 -7.68 8.29
CA VAL A 96 -13.48 -7.23 7.72
C VAL A 96 -13.48 -7.45 6.21
N GLY A 97 -13.35 -6.39 5.43
CA GLY A 97 -13.29 -6.45 3.96
C GLY A 97 -11.94 -6.97 3.47
N VAL A 98 -11.89 -7.39 2.21
CA VAL A 98 -10.69 -7.94 1.57
C VAL A 98 -10.33 -7.14 0.34
N LEU A 99 -9.09 -6.63 0.29
CA LEU A 99 -8.48 -5.99 -0.87
C LEU A 99 -7.44 -6.94 -1.47
N TYR A 100 -7.54 -7.17 -2.77
CA TYR A 100 -6.54 -7.95 -3.51
C TYR A 100 -5.51 -7.04 -4.17
N ASP A 101 -4.25 -7.49 -4.13
CA ASP A 101 -3.14 -6.83 -4.82
C ASP A 101 -3.15 -7.20 -6.31
N VAL A 102 -3.02 -6.21 -7.17
CA VAL A 102 -3.16 -6.33 -8.61
C VAL A 102 -1.87 -5.91 -9.30
N VAL A 103 -1.14 -6.85 -9.85
CA VAL A 103 0.13 -6.63 -10.57
C VAL A 103 -0.12 -6.87 -12.07
N PHE A 104 -0.39 -5.82 -12.80
CA PHE A 104 -0.70 -5.88 -14.24
C PHE A 104 0.42 -5.38 -15.13
N ASN A 105 1.39 -4.66 -14.57
CA ASN A 105 2.44 -4.00 -15.35
C ASN A 105 3.29 -4.98 -16.16
N HIS A 106 3.57 -6.16 -15.63
CA HIS A 106 4.52 -7.09 -16.23
C HIS A 106 4.20 -8.54 -15.94
N LYS A 107 4.83 -9.42 -16.71
CA LYS A 107 4.84 -10.88 -16.48
C LYS A 107 6.26 -11.42 -16.47
N LEU A 108 6.46 -12.49 -15.68
CA LEU A 108 7.72 -13.23 -15.59
C LEU A 108 7.50 -14.74 -15.73
N GLY A 109 8.56 -15.45 -16.11
CA GLY A 109 8.54 -16.91 -16.18
C GLY A 109 7.76 -17.48 -17.35
N ALA A 110 7.82 -16.86 -18.54
CA ALA A 110 7.22 -17.39 -19.76
C ALA A 110 7.54 -18.86 -20.00
N ASP A 111 6.60 -19.59 -20.59
CA ASP A 111 6.73 -21.03 -20.87
C ASP A 111 7.62 -21.30 -22.09
N GLU A 112 7.59 -20.39 -23.07
CA GLU A 112 8.31 -20.53 -24.33
C GLU A 112 8.94 -19.19 -24.74
N LYS A 113 9.94 -19.27 -25.63
CA LYS A 113 10.56 -18.12 -26.29
C LYS A 113 9.93 -17.90 -27.65
N GLU A 114 9.91 -16.64 -28.07
CA GLU A 114 9.47 -16.26 -29.41
C GLU A 114 10.53 -15.43 -30.12
N GLN A 115 10.54 -15.52 -31.46
CA GLN A 115 11.32 -14.61 -32.29
C GLN A 115 10.64 -13.25 -32.28
N VAL A 116 11.35 -12.22 -31.85
CA VAL A 116 10.89 -10.85 -31.77
C VAL A 116 11.87 -9.91 -32.46
N HIS A 117 11.38 -8.82 -33.00
CA HIS A 117 12.20 -7.71 -33.43
C HIS A 117 12.23 -6.67 -32.31
N VAL A 118 13.41 -6.25 -31.87
CA VAL A 118 13.56 -5.35 -30.72
C VAL A 118 14.48 -4.18 -31.03
N PHE A 119 14.27 -3.09 -30.31
CA PHE A 119 15.11 -1.90 -30.32
C PHE A 119 15.71 -1.73 -28.93
N LYS A 120 17.01 -1.50 -28.85
CA LYS A 120 17.66 -1.19 -27.56
C LYS A 120 17.28 0.23 -27.12
N VAL A 121 17.06 0.40 -25.84
CA VAL A 121 16.60 1.66 -25.24
C VAL A 121 17.59 2.14 -24.19
N ASP A 122 17.86 3.45 -24.12
CA ASP A 122 18.68 4.01 -23.05
C ASP A 122 18.01 3.85 -21.69
N ALA A 123 18.75 3.38 -20.71
CA ALA A 123 18.22 3.08 -19.38
C ALA A 123 17.75 4.32 -18.60
N ASN A 124 18.30 5.50 -18.92
CA ASN A 124 18.05 6.75 -18.23
C ASN A 124 17.14 7.72 -19.02
N ASN A 125 16.98 7.47 -20.32
CA ASN A 125 16.06 8.20 -21.19
C ASN A 125 15.30 7.25 -22.10
N ARG A 126 14.13 6.81 -21.68
CA ARG A 126 13.31 5.81 -22.40
C ARG A 126 12.83 6.27 -23.77
N ASN A 127 12.88 7.58 -24.06
CA ASN A 127 12.58 8.10 -25.38
C ASN A 127 13.76 8.00 -26.35
N ASP A 128 14.97 7.64 -25.85
CA ASP A 128 16.14 7.39 -26.68
C ASP A 128 16.17 5.89 -27.05
N ILE A 129 15.50 5.57 -28.15
CA ILE A 129 15.32 4.23 -28.72
C ILE A 129 16.25 4.15 -29.92
N ASP A 130 17.08 3.09 -30.00
CA ASP A 130 18.03 2.87 -31.11
C ASP A 130 17.25 2.79 -32.44
N ASP A 131 17.71 3.49 -33.46
CA ASP A 131 17.11 3.48 -34.81
C ASP A 131 17.25 2.11 -35.50
N GLN A 132 18.20 1.28 -35.08
CA GLN A 132 18.46 -0.03 -35.67
C GLN A 132 18.00 -1.13 -34.73
N GLY A 133 16.81 -1.67 -35.03
CA GLY A 133 16.34 -2.89 -34.39
C GLY A 133 17.08 -4.13 -34.86
N PHE A 134 16.94 -5.22 -34.13
CA PHE A 134 17.48 -6.51 -34.46
C PHE A 134 16.55 -7.64 -34.02
N ASP A 135 16.67 -8.79 -34.68
CA ASP A 135 15.91 -10.00 -34.34
C ASP A 135 16.56 -10.71 -33.16
N ALA A 136 15.77 -11.12 -32.19
CA ALA A 136 16.20 -11.82 -30.98
C ALA A 136 15.15 -12.83 -30.51
N LEU A 137 15.53 -13.69 -29.57
CA LEU A 137 14.58 -14.53 -28.84
C LEU A 137 14.25 -13.90 -27.48
N ALA A 138 12.98 -13.72 -27.18
CA ALA A 138 12.52 -13.23 -25.90
C ALA A 138 11.54 -14.20 -25.21
N TYR A 139 11.48 -14.14 -23.90
CA TYR A 139 10.56 -14.94 -23.07
C TYR A 139 9.20 -14.24 -22.97
N THR A 140 8.37 -14.40 -23.98
CA THR A 140 7.10 -13.67 -24.14
C THR A 140 5.88 -14.57 -24.29
N ARG A 141 6.06 -15.91 -24.38
CA ARG A 141 4.93 -16.80 -24.60
C ARG A 141 4.52 -17.51 -23.30
N PHE A 142 3.27 -17.22 -22.86
CA PHE A 142 2.67 -17.81 -21.67
C PHE A 142 1.46 -18.63 -22.09
N THR A 143 1.55 -19.94 -21.96
CA THR A 143 0.53 -20.93 -22.38
C THR A 143 -0.17 -21.59 -21.21
N PHE A 144 0.38 -21.43 -20.00
CA PHE A 144 -0.17 -21.97 -18.75
C PHE A 144 -0.49 -23.46 -18.81
N PRO A 145 0.50 -24.32 -19.10
CA PRO A 145 0.25 -25.75 -19.40
C PRO A 145 -0.36 -26.52 -18.21
N GLY A 146 -0.07 -26.13 -16.97
CA GLY A 146 -0.69 -26.76 -15.79
C GLY A 146 -2.16 -26.45 -15.63
N ARG A 147 -2.61 -25.26 -16.06
CA ARG A 147 -4.01 -24.83 -16.01
C ARG A 147 -4.85 -25.35 -17.17
N GLN A 148 -4.26 -25.66 -18.32
CA GLN A 148 -4.91 -26.27 -19.48
C GLN A 148 -6.18 -25.52 -19.97
N GLY A 149 -6.16 -24.19 -19.91
CA GLY A 149 -7.28 -23.35 -20.36
C GLY A 149 -8.46 -23.28 -19.39
N VAL A 150 -8.37 -23.83 -18.17
CA VAL A 150 -9.36 -23.61 -17.12
C VAL A 150 -9.34 -22.12 -16.72
N HIS A 151 -10.50 -21.53 -16.47
CA HIS A 151 -10.76 -20.12 -16.16
C HIS A 151 -10.51 -19.17 -17.35
N SER A 152 -9.44 -19.30 -18.11
CA SER A 152 -9.17 -18.53 -19.32
C SER A 152 -8.39 -19.36 -20.35
N LYS A 153 -8.68 -19.16 -21.63
CA LYS A 153 -7.97 -19.77 -22.78
C LYS A 153 -7.02 -18.78 -23.44
N PHE A 154 -6.89 -17.57 -22.90
CA PHE A 154 -6.02 -16.55 -23.47
C PHE A 154 -4.56 -16.99 -23.37
N ILE A 155 -3.84 -16.87 -24.45
CA ILE A 155 -2.40 -17.13 -24.57
C ILE A 155 -1.74 -15.77 -24.76
N TRP A 156 -0.77 -15.48 -23.94
CA TRP A 156 0.06 -14.30 -24.07
C TRP A 156 1.19 -14.63 -25.03
N ASP A 157 1.38 -13.80 -26.05
CA ASP A 157 2.50 -13.84 -26.98
C ASP A 157 3.20 -12.47 -27.03
N TYR A 158 4.25 -12.34 -27.86
CA TYR A 158 5.01 -11.10 -27.92
C TYR A 158 4.19 -9.85 -28.25
N THR A 159 3.04 -10.00 -28.93
CA THR A 159 2.16 -8.87 -29.23
C THR A 159 1.40 -8.32 -28.00
N CYS A 160 1.45 -9.05 -26.91
CA CYS A 160 0.89 -8.64 -25.61
C CYS A 160 1.86 -7.76 -24.79
N PHE A 161 3.08 -7.53 -25.31
CA PHE A 161 4.12 -6.85 -24.53
C PHE A 161 4.74 -5.68 -25.29
N SER A 162 5.04 -4.61 -24.55
CA SER A 162 5.70 -3.42 -25.07
C SER A 162 7.22 -3.54 -25.03
N GLY A 163 7.78 -4.28 -24.07
CA GLY A 163 9.22 -4.41 -23.90
C GLY A 163 9.65 -5.57 -23.02
N VAL A 164 10.96 -5.84 -22.99
CA VAL A 164 11.60 -6.86 -22.17
C VAL A 164 12.96 -6.37 -21.64
N ASP A 165 13.49 -7.00 -20.58
CA ASP A 165 14.81 -6.68 -20.00
C ASP A 165 15.93 -7.67 -20.39
N TYR A 166 15.58 -8.71 -21.13
CA TYR A 166 16.52 -9.73 -21.55
C TYR A 166 16.13 -10.32 -22.90
N VAL A 167 17.13 -10.51 -23.76
CA VAL A 167 17.00 -11.21 -25.04
C VAL A 167 18.11 -12.23 -25.20
N GLU A 168 17.82 -13.31 -25.94
CA GLU A 168 18.80 -14.28 -26.37
C GLU A 168 19.07 -14.18 -27.89
N GLN A 169 20.29 -14.48 -28.31
CA GLN A 169 20.71 -14.51 -29.71
C GLN A 169 20.53 -13.15 -30.45
N PRO A 170 21.20 -12.07 -29.96
CA PRO A 170 22.32 -12.08 -29.00
C PRO A 170 21.87 -12.19 -27.54
N ASP A 171 22.73 -12.74 -26.67
CA ASP A 171 22.56 -12.76 -25.22
C ASP A 171 22.91 -11.36 -24.69
N ASP A 172 21.86 -10.55 -24.41
CA ASP A 172 22.01 -9.17 -23.92
C ASP A 172 20.97 -8.83 -22.87
N LYS A 173 21.36 -8.00 -21.92
CA LYS A 173 20.51 -7.44 -20.87
C LYS A 173 20.42 -5.93 -21.03
N GLY A 174 19.24 -5.39 -20.76
CA GLY A 174 18.97 -3.97 -20.89
C GLY A 174 17.48 -3.73 -21.03
N VAL A 175 17.08 -2.59 -21.53
CA VAL A 175 15.69 -2.34 -21.89
C VAL A 175 15.58 -2.47 -23.40
N PHE A 176 14.67 -3.31 -23.83
CA PHE A 176 14.40 -3.55 -25.25
C PHE A 176 12.92 -3.30 -25.52
N LYS A 177 12.63 -2.34 -26.40
CA LYS A 177 11.28 -2.12 -26.94
C LYS A 177 10.97 -3.20 -27.96
N ILE A 178 9.84 -3.88 -27.82
CA ILE A 178 9.38 -4.86 -28.82
C ILE A 178 8.68 -4.10 -29.95
N ALA A 179 9.04 -4.41 -31.20
CA ALA A 179 8.29 -4.00 -32.37
C ALA A 179 6.97 -4.78 -32.42
N ASN A 180 5.86 -4.09 -32.29
CA ASN A 180 4.51 -4.65 -32.38
C ASN A 180 3.59 -3.74 -33.22
N ASP A 181 2.37 -4.15 -33.46
CA ASP A 181 1.39 -3.41 -34.26
C ASP A 181 0.73 -2.23 -33.50
N TYR A 182 1.23 -1.91 -32.31
CA TYR A 182 0.64 -0.91 -31.42
C TYR A 182 1.61 0.28 -31.23
N GLY A 183 1.15 1.47 -31.65
CA GLY A 183 1.74 2.76 -31.30
C GLY A 183 3.14 3.07 -31.82
N ASP A 184 3.34 3.16 -33.12
CA ASP A 184 4.48 3.80 -33.80
C ASP A 184 5.88 3.53 -33.16
N ASP A 185 6.14 2.30 -32.71
CA ASP A 185 7.35 1.86 -32.05
C ASP A 185 7.70 2.57 -30.72
N GLY A 186 6.80 3.42 -30.21
CA GLY A 186 6.91 4.11 -28.92
C GLY A 186 6.34 3.34 -27.74
N TRP A 187 6.57 3.86 -26.55
CA TRP A 187 5.97 3.38 -25.29
C TRP A 187 4.51 3.81 -25.15
N ASN A 188 3.79 3.25 -24.16
CA ASN A 188 2.46 3.73 -23.82
C ASN A 188 2.50 5.19 -23.35
N ASP A 189 1.44 5.95 -23.66
CA ASP A 189 1.24 7.31 -23.16
C ASP A 189 0.50 7.33 -21.82
N GLN A 190 0.47 8.49 -21.15
CA GLN A 190 -0.18 8.71 -19.85
C GLN A 190 0.40 7.84 -18.72
N VAL A 191 1.69 7.62 -18.78
CA VAL A 191 2.55 7.09 -17.71
C VAL A 191 3.38 8.22 -17.11
N ASP A 192 4.12 7.95 -16.04
CA ASP A 192 5.04 8.93 -15.44
C ASP A 192 6.15 9.35 -16.43
N ASP A 193 6.57 10.60 -16.37
CA ASP A 193 7.59 11.19 -17.25
C ASP A 193 9.03 11.02 -16.71
N GLU A 194 9.22 10.38 -15.60
CA GLU A 194 10.54 9.99 -15.11
C GLU A 194 11.26 9.21 -16.21
N LYS A 195 12.55 9.51 -16.42
CA LYS A 195 13.35 8.97 -17.55
C LYS A 195 12.78 9.27 -18.95
N GLY A 196 11.97 10.32 -19.06
CA GLY A 196 11.33 10.72 -20.31
C GLY A 196 10.01 9.99 -20.61
N ASN A 197 9.89 8.74 -20.26
CA ASN A 197 8.68 7.89 -20.24
C ASN A 197 8.97 6.66 -19.38
N TYR A 198 8.13 6.40 -18.38
CA TYR A 198 8.40 5.29 -17.45
C TYR A 198 7.39 4.16 -17.58
N ASP A 199 6.96 3.85 -18.80
CA ASP A 199 6.14 2.67 -19.10
C ASP A 199 6.86 1.39 -18.65
N TYR A 200 8.06 1.16 -19.17
CA TYR A 200 8.83 -0.04 -18.85
C TYR A 200 9.37 -0.04 -17.41
N LEU A 201 8.96 -1.03 -16.62
CA LEU A 201 9.51 -1.27 -15.28
C LEU A 201 10.44 -2.48 -15.25
N MET A 202 9.95 -3.68 -15.61
CA MET A 202 10.71 -4.95 -15.55
C MET A 202 10.01 -6.08 -16.33
N GLY A 203 10.73 -7.17 -16.57
CA GLY A 203 10.18 -8.40 -17.13
C GLY A 203 9.64 -8.24 -18.55
N ALA A 204 8.58 -8.96 -18.88
CA ALA A 204 7.79 -8.74 -20.08
C ALA A 204 6.68 -7.72 -19.76
N ASP A 205 6.90 -6.49 -20.16
CA ASP A 205 6.06 -5.32 -19.89
C ASP A 205 4.79 -5.33 -20.73
N VAL A 206 3.64 -5.11 -20.12
CA VAL A 206 2.33 -5.33 -20.75
C VAL A 206 1.95 -4.21 -21.72
N GLU A 207 1.53 -4.60 -22.93
CA GLU A 207 1.06 -3.68 -23.97
C GLU A 207 -0.45 -3.34 -23.79
N PHE A 208 -0.74 -2.24 -23.12
CA PHE A 208 -2.12 -1.83 -22.83
C PHE A 208 -2.90 -1.33 -24.06
N ARG A 209 -2.22 -0.96 -25.17
CA ARG A 209 -2.88 -0.60 -26.42
C ARG A 209 -3.45 -1.82 -27.15
N ASN A 210 -3.03 -3.04 -26.77
CA ASN A 210 -3.63 -4.28 -27.25
C ASN A 210 -4.97 -4.53 -26.55
N THR A 211 -6.07 -4.31 -27.27
CA THR A 211 -7.44 -4.48 -26.75
C THR A 211 -7.69 -5.90 -26.22
N ALA A 212 -7.09 -6.94 -26.81
CA ALA A 212 -7.25 -8.31 -26.33
C ALA A 212 -6.65 -8.48 -24.93
N VAL A 213 -5.55 -7.80 -24.64
CA VAL A 213 -4.91 -7.78 -23.32
C VAL A 213 -5.79 -7.06 -22.30
N THR A 214 -6.24 -5.85 -22.61
CA THR A 214 -7.07 -5.07 -21.67
C THR A 214 -8.42 -5.75 -21.40
N GLU A 215 -9.01 -6.43 -22.36
CA GLU A 215 -10.23 -7.22 -22.17
C GLU A 215 -9.96 -8.48 -21.32
N GLU A 216 -8.82 -9.13 -21.47
CA GLU A 216 -8.45 -10.27 -20.62
C GLU A 216 -8.24 -9.83 -19.15
N LEU A 217 -7.61 -8.66 -18.91
CA LEU A 217 -7.43 -8.11 -17.57
C LEU A 217 -8.76 -7.68 -16.92
N LYS A 218 -9.71 -7.15 -17.71
CA LYS A 218 -11.08 -6.87 -17.28
C LYS A 218 -11.85 -8.16 -17.00
N TYR A 219 -11.67 -9.19 -17.83
CA TYR A 219 -12.29 -10.50 -17.62
C TYR A 219 -11.77 -11.16 -16.33
N TRP A 220 -10.46 -11.10 -16.07
CA TRP A 220 -9.86 -11.58 -14.82
C TRP A 220 -10.51 -10.92 -13.60
N ALA A 221 -10.66 -9.60 -13.62
CA ALA A 221 -11.26 -8.89 -12.50
C ALA A 221 -12.69 -9.34 -12.20
N ARG A 222 -13.52 -9.52 -13.25
CA ARG A 222 -14.88 -10.06 -13.11
C ARG A 222 -14.85 -11.48 -12.55
N TRP A 223 -13.99 -12.33 -13.07
CA TRP A 223 -13.83 -13.70 -12.60
C TRP A 223 -13.42 -13.73 -11.11
N LEU A 224 -12.51 -12.87 -10.68
CA LEU A 224 -12.11 -12.79 -9.28
C LEU A 224 -13.28 -12.36 -8.38
N LEU A 225 -14.04 -11.33 -8.78
CA LEU A 225 -15.22 -10.86 -8.07
C LEU A 225 -16.33 -11.93 -7.96
N GLU A 226 -16.45 -12.81 -8.93
CA GLU A 226 -17.40 -13.93 -8.95
C GLU A 226 -16.87 -15.11 -8.11
N SER A 227 -15.55 -15.27 -8.01
CA SER A 227 -14.90 -16.42 -7.35
C SER A 227 -14.68 -16.21 -5.85
N LEU A 228 -14.41 -14.98 -5.42
CA LEU A 228 -13.98 -14.68 -4.04
C LEU A 228 -14.72 -13.48 -3.47
N PRO A 229 -14.94 -13.42 -2.15
CA PRO A 229 -15.23 -12.16 -1.48
C PRO A 229 -14.16 -11.12 -1.77
N CYS A 230 -14.55 -9.97 -2.35
CA CYS A 230 -13.63 -8.89 -2.69
C CYS A 230 -14.29 -7.55 -2.39
N ASP A 231 -13.67 -6.70 -1.60
CA ASP A 231 -14.21 -5.39 -1.19
C ASP A 231 -13.39 -4.24 -1.78
N GLY A 232 -12.26 -4.56 -2.42
CA GLY A 232 -11.44 -3.57 -3.09
C GLY A 232 -10.16 -4.15 -3.68
N PHE A 233 -9.32 -3.24 -4.16
CA PHE A 233 -8.06 -3.57 -4.81
C PHE A 233 -6.95 -2.59 -4.42
N ARG A 234 -5.73 -3.11 -4.33
CA ARG A 234 -4.51 -2.32 -4.38
C ARG A 234 -3.89 -2.52 -5.75
N LEU A 235 -3.64 -1.46 -6.46
CA LEU A 235 -3.07 -1.46 -7.81
C LEU A 235 -1.57 -1.21 -7.73
N ASP A 236 -0.79 -2.20 -8.14
CA ASP A 236 0.66 -2.15 -8.17
C ASP A 236 1.17 -1.24 -9.30
N ALA A 237 2.31 -0.59 -9.08
CA ALA A 237 3.10 0.08 -10.10
C ALA A 237 2.33 1.05 -11.01
N ALA A 238 1.34 1.78 -10.46
CA ALA A 238 0.40 2.58 -11.25
C ALA A 238 1.08 3.70 -12.08
N LYS A 239 2.26 4.18 -11.69
CA LYS A 239 3.00 5.18 -12.46
C LYS A 239 3.54 4.65 -13.80
N HIS A 240 3.63 3.32 -13.96
CA HIS A 240 4.12 2.63 -15.14
C HIS A 240 2.99 2.12 -16.06
N ILE A 241 1.74 2.28 -15.64
CA ILE A 241 0.56 1.82 -16.38
C ILE A 241 -0.23 3.03 -16.89
N PRO A 242 -0.67 3.04 -18.16
CA PRO A 242 -1.47 4.14 -18.69
C PRO A 242 -2.66 4.49 -17.79
N ALA A 243 -2.74 5.75 -17.35
CA ALA A 243 -3.81 6.19 -16.45
C ALA A 243 -5.22 5.94 -16.99
N TRP A 244 -5.41 6.04 -18.33
CA TRP A 244 -6.68 5.75 -18.98
C TRP A 244 -7.14 4.31 -18.72
N PHE A 245 -6.21 3.33 -18.66
CA PHE A 245 -6.56 1.94 -18.42
C PHE A 245 -7.13 1.74 -17.01
N PHE A 246 -6.47 2.26 -15.97
CA PHE A 246 -6.99 2.14 -14.61
C PHE A 246 -8.28 2.93 -14.38
N LYS A 247 -8.46 4.05 -15.09
CA LYS A 247 -9.74 4.77 -15.11
C LYS A 247 -10.88 3.88 -15.64
N GLU A 248 -10.69 3.22 -16.79
CA GLU A 248 -11.68 2.32 -17.38
C GLU A 248 -11.86 1.04 -16.54
N TRP A 249 -10.76 0.50 -16.03
CA TRP A 249 -10.79 -0.71 -15.22
C TRP A 249 -11.53 -0.49 -13.89
N ALA A 250 -11.35 0.65 -13.24
CA ALA A 250 -12.08 1.02 -12.03
C ALA A 250 -13.60 1.09 -12.28
N ASP A 251 -14.02 1.67 -13.40
CA ASP A 251 -15.44 1.65 -13.81
C ASP A 251 -15.95 0.23 -14.06
N HIS A 252 -15.15 -0.58 -14.75
CA HIS A 252 -15.50 -1.96 -15.07
C HIS A 252 -15.70 -2.81 -13.81
N VAL A 253 -14.80 -2.74 -12.82
CA VAL A 253 -14.92 -3.55 -11.59
C VAL A 253 -16.09 -3.09 -10.73
N ARG A 254 -16.33 -1.78 -10.59
CA ARG A 254 -17.49 -1.25 -9.85
C ARG A 254 -18.80 -1.61 -10.56
N GLY A 255 -18.84 -1.53 -11.89
CA GLY A 255 -19.98 -1.97 -12.70
C GLY A 255 -20.26 -3.48 -12.54
N SER A 256 -19.23 -4.31 -12.54
CA SER A 256 -19.34 -5.75 -12.36
C SER A 256 -19.79 -6.13 -10.93
N ALA A 257 -19.26 -5.45 -9.93
CA ALA A 257 -19.62 -5.67 -8.53
C ALA A 257 -20.99 -5.08 -8.17
N GLN A 258 -21.52 -4.16 -8.98
CA GLN A 258 -22.75 -3.37 -8.71
C GLN A 258 -22.72 -2.65 -7.34
N ARG A 259 -21.54 -2.26 -6.89
CA ARG A 259 -21.29 -1.52 -5.65
C ARG A 259 -19.99 -0.76 -5.74
N ASP A 260 -19.82 0.19 -4.87
CA ASP A 260 -18.53 0.86 -4.73
C ASP A 260 -17.50 -0.11 -4.15
N LEU A 261 -16.29 -0.08 -4.73
CA LEU A 261 -15.14 -0.85 -4.30
C LEU A 261 -14.04 0.12 -3.89
N PHE A 262 -13.38 -0.17 -2.78
CA PHE A 262 -12.20 0.59 -2.36
C PHE A 262 -11.04 0.28 -3.29
N ILE A 263 -10.50 1.29 -3.96
CA ILE A 263 -9.37 1.12 -4.88
C ILE A 263 -8.28 2.11 -4.48
N VAL A 264 -7.11 1.59 -4.16
CA VAL A 264 -5.91 2.37 -3.89
C VAL A 264 -4.80 1.97 -4.84
N ALA A 265 -4.10 2.93 -5.42
CA ALA A 265 -3.00 2.69 -6.33
C ALA A 265 -1.65 3.11 -5.72
N GLU A 266 -0.63 2.33 -6.02
CA GLU A 266 0.74 2.68 -5.74
C GLU A 266 1.31 3.51 -6.89
N TYR A 267 1.34 4.82 -6.68
CA TYR A 267 2.08 5.76 -7.51
C TYR A 267 3.28 6.24 -6.71
N TRP A 268 4.42 5.58 -6.87
CA TRP A 268 5.59 5.83 -6.02
C TRP A 268 6.32 7.10 -6.44
N SER A 269 5.84 8.22 -5.94
CA SER A 269 6.43 9.55 -6.09
C SER A 269 6.21 10.39 -4.84
N HIS A 270 7.17 11.23 -4.52
CA HIS A 270 7.05 12.26 -3.47
C HIS A 270 6.67 13.63 -4.05
N ASP A 271 6.55 13.74 -5.35
CA ASP A 271 6.09 14.96 -6.02
C ASP A 271 4.56 15.04 -5.93
N LEU A 272 4.10 15.98 -5.11
CA LEU A 272 2.67 16.22 -4.92
C LEU A 272 1.97 16.57 -6.26
N SER A 273 2.63 17.27 -7.16
CA SER A 273 2.05 17.65 -8.45
C SER A 273 1.79 16.41 -9.31
N ALA A 274 2.72 15.47 -9.33
CA ALA A 274 2.56 14.21 -10.07
C ALA A 274 1.40 13.35 -9.50
N LEU A 275 1.27 13.28 -8.17
CA LEU A 275 0.16 12.59 -7.52
C LEU A 275 -1.20 13.23 -7.87
N GLN A 276 -1.29 14.56 -7.79
CA GLN A 276 -2.52 15.28 -8.14
C GLN A 276 -2.88 15.14 -9.61
N GLN A 277 -1.90 15.23 -10.51
CA GLN A 277 -2.10 15.02 -11.94
C GLN A 277 -2.62 13.61 -12.23
N TYR A 278 -2.07 12.59 -11.57
CA TYR A 278 -2.55 11.21 -11.74
C TYR A 278 -4.00 11.06 -11.27
N ILE A 279 -4.37 11.64 -10.12
CA ILE A 279 -5.76 11.63 -9.62
C ILE A 279 -6.70 12.28 -10.65
N GLU A 280 -6.30 13.39 -11.27
CA GLU A 280 -7.08 14.03 -12.35
C GLU A 280 -7.23 13.12 -13.58
N LEU A 281 -6.15 12.48 -14.04
CA LEU A 281 -6.16 11.58 -15.19
C LEU A 281 -7.10 10.39 -14.99
N VAL A 282 -7.21 9.88 -13.78
CA VAL A 282 -8.14 8.78 -13.44
C VAL A 282 -9.51 9.25 -12.96
N ASP A 283 -9.86 10.55 -13.12
CA ASP A 283 -11.13 11.16 -12.66
C ASP A 283 -11.41 10.94 -11.16
N GLY A 284 -10.40 10.90 -10.30
CA GLY A 284 -10.57 10.63 -8.87
C GLY A 284 -11.12 9.24 -8.55
N LYS A 285 -11.06 8.28 -9.48
CA LYS A 285 -11.63 6.94 -9.29
C LYS A 285 -10.80 6.02 -8.43
N VAL A 286 -9.55 6.38 -8.16
CA VAL A 286 -8.65 5.64 -7.28
C VAL A 286 -8.03 6.58 -6.25
N MET A 287 -7.75 6.05 -5.07
CA MET A 287 -6.96 6.73 -4.04
C MET A 287 -5.48 6.42 -4.26
N LEU A 288 -4.58 7.21 -3.70
CA LEU A 288 -3.14 6.97 -3.76
C LEU A 288 -2.54 6.84 -2.36
N PHE A 289 -1.51 6.02 -2.23
CA PHE A 289 -0.65 6.06 -1.05
C PHE A 289 0.11 7.38 -0.98
N ASP A 290 0.09 8.02 0.19
CA ASP A 290 0.82 9.27 0.43
C ASP A 290 2.30 9.00 0.72
N VAL A 291 3.07 8.81 -0.35
CA VAL A 291 4.51 8.55 -0.29
C VAL A 291 5.27 9.73 0.32
N ALA A 292 4.82 10.97 0.04
CA ALA A 292 5.44 12.17 0.59
C ALA A 292 5.37 12.20 2.11
N LEU A 293 4.22 11.84 2.70
CA LEU A 293 4.05 11.77 4.16
C LEU A 293 4.91 10.65 4.76
N HIS A 294 4.97 9.47 4.13
CA HIS A 294 5.84 8.37 4.56
C HIS A 294 7.31 8.81 4.62
N LEU A 295 7.81 9.48 3.57
CA LEU A 295 9.20 9.97 3.54
C LEU A 295 9.46 11.04 4.60
N LYS A 296 8.46 11.88 4.94
CA LYS A 296 8.58 12.82 6.06
C LYS A 296 8.67 12.09 7.40
N PHE A 297 7.93 11.01 7.62
CA PHE A 297 8.08 10.16 8.81
C PHE A 297 9.47 9.54 8.88
N HIS A 298 9.97 9.02 7.77
CA HIS A 298 11.35 8.52 7.70
C HIS A 298 12.36 9.60 8.08
N GLN A 299 12.29 10.79 7.45
CA GLN A 299 13.19 11.92 7.74
C GLN A 299 13.09 12.39 9.19
N ALA A 300 11.88 12.57 9.72
CA ALA A 300 11.65 12.98 11.11
C ALA A 300 12.26 11.98 12.09
N SER A 301 12.09 10.68 11.83
CA SER A 301 12.64 9.63 12.67
C SER A 301 14.18 9.61 12.71
N LYS A 302 14.83 9.99 11.60
CA LYS A 302 16.30 10.06 11.48
C LYS A 302 16.88 11.36 12.03
N GLN A 303 16.17 12.47 11.88
CA GLN A 303 16.65 13.79 12.32
C GLN A 303 16.34 14.09 13.79
N GLY A 304 15.40 13.35 14.41
CA GLY A 304 14.99 13.59 15.79
C GLY A 304 14.51 15.04 15.98
N ASP A 305 15.05 15.71 16.99
CA ASP A 305 14.75 17.10 17.30
C ASP A 305 15.26 18.13 16.26
N GLY A 306 16.02 17.68 15.27
CA GLY A 306 16.38 18.51 14.12
C GLY A 306 15.24 18.67 13.08
N PHE A 307 14.19 17.86 13.15
CA PHE A 307 13.06 17.95 12.22
C PHE A 307 11.97 18.88 12.77
N ASP A 308 11.47 19.78 11.92
CA ASP A 308 10.35 20.66 12.28
C ASP A 308 9.00 19.93 12.16
N MET A 309 8.45 19.50 13.31
CA MET A 309 7.17 18.79 13.39
C MET A 309 5.98 19.61 12.88
N ALA A 310 6.06 20.94 12.90
CA ALA A 310 5.00 21.79 12.33
C ALA A 310 4.88 21.63 10.81
N GLN A 311 5.92 21.12 10.15
CA GLN A 311 5.97 20.91 8.70
C GLN A 311 5.68 19.46 8.26
N ILE A 312 5.26 18.58 9.19
CA ILE A 312 5.10 17.14 8.90
C ILE A 312 4.12 16.84 7.77
N PHE A 313 3.09 17.69 7.58
CA PHE A 313 2.09 17.56 6.52
C PHE A 313 2.29 18.51 5.33
N THR A 314 3.30 19.37 5.36
CA THR A 314 3.58 20.29 4.24
C THR A 314 3.94 19.50 2.98
N ASP A 315 3.38 19.85 1.82
CA ASP A 315 3.59 19.18 0.53
C ASP A 315 3.28 17.68 0.54
N THR A 316 2.23 17.27 1.28
CA THR A 316 1.73 15.90 1.31
C THR A 316 0.37 15.79 0.64
N LEU A 317 0.05 14.62 0.11
CA LEU A 317 -1.27 14.36 -0.47
C LEU A 317 -2.37 14.47 0.60
N THR A 318 -2.09 14.01 1.81
CA THR A 318 -3.02 14.08 2.96
C THR A 318 -3.44 15.51 3.29
N ALA A 319 -2.53 16.50 3.13
CA ALA A 319 -2.87 17.91 3.35
C ALA A 319 -3.60 18.52 2.15
N ALA A 320 -3.21 18.16 0.93
CA ALA A 320 -3.71 18.78 -0.30
C ALA A 320 -5.04 18.18 -0.78
N ASP A 321 -5.19 16.87 -0.71
CA ASP A 321 -6.37 16.10 -1.14
C ASP A 321 -6.63 14.90 -0.21
N PRO A 322 -7.13 15.13 1.01
CA PRO A 322 -7.34 14.06 1.99
C PRO A 322 -8.36 13.01 1.55
N ALA A 323 -9.23 13.32 0.60
CA ALA A 323 -10.24 12.39 0.10
C ALA A 323 -9.63 11.27 -0.75
N HIS A 324 -8.49 11.52 -1.38
CA HIS A 324 -7.78 10.55 -2.21
C HIS A 324 -6.50 10.02 -1.57
N ALA A 325 -6.21 10.37 -0.31
CA ALA A 325 -5.00 9.96 0.38
C ALA A 325 -5.18 8.69 1.21
N VAL A 326 -4.33 7.69 1.01
CA VAL A 326 -4.11 6.55 1.90
C VAL A 326 -2.77 6.73 2.60
N THR A 327 -2.78 6.86 3.91
CA THR A 327 -1.59 7.14 4.72
C THR A 327 -0.94 5.86 5.22
N LEU A 328 0.39 5.81 5.27
CA LEU A 328 1.15 4.66 5.75
C LEU A 328 2.39 5.11 6.54
N VAL A 329 2.84 4.26 7.47
CA VAL A 329 4.11 4.45 8.19
C VAL A 329 5.23 3.63 7.53
N ALA A 330 4.93 2.44 7.06
CA ALA A 330 5.80 1.55 6.32
C ALA A 330 5.00 0.61 5.44
N ASN A 331 5.65 -0.03 4.47
CA ASN A 331 5.12 -1.11 3.67
C ASN A 331 6.22 -2.15 3.34
N HIS A 332 5.87 -3.16 2.54
CA HIS A 332 6.77 -4.25 2.16
C HIS A 332 7.97 -3.80 1.30
N ASP A 333 7.91 -2.65 0.62
CA ASP A 333 9.01 -2.11 -0.20
C ASP A 333 9.90 -1.15 0.58
N THR A 334 9.37 -0.49 1.62
CA THR A 334 10.13 0.45 2.45
C THR A 334 10.80 -0.18 3.66
N GLN A 335 10.48 -1.46 3.95
CA GLN A 335 11.13 -2.21 5.02
C GLN A 335 12.62 -2.43 4.76
N PRO A 336 13.45 -2.67 5.79
CA PRO A 336 14.89 -2.87 5.62
C PRO A 336 15.23 -3.95 4.60
N LEU A 337 16.28 -3.71 3.80
CA LEU A 337 16.85 -4.54 2.73
C LEU A 337 16.01 -4.60 1.44
N GLN A 338 14.91 -3.86 1.35
CA GLN A 338 14.12 -3.78 0.13
C GLN A 338 14.55 -2.63 -0.81
N SER A 339 14.03 -2.64 -2.04
CA SER A 339 14.45 -1.73 -3.10
C SER A 339 14.17 -0.25 -2.81
N LEU A 340 13.09 0.04 -2.12
CA LEU A 340 12.67 1.38 -1.71
C LEU A 340 12.93 1.63 -0.20
N GLU A 341 13.91 0.94 0.37
CA GLU A 341 14.24 1.00 1.79
C GLU A 341 14.24 2.42 2.35
N ALA A 342 13.27 2.72 3.21
CA ALA A 342 13.11 3.98 3.92
C ALA A 342 12.44 3.74 5.28
N PRO A 343 13.07 2.96 6.20
CA PRO A 343 12.44 2.58 7.45
C PRO A 343 12.25 3.79 8.37
N VAL A 344 11.10 3.84 9.01
CA VAL A 344 10.84 4.76 10.12
C VAL A 344 11.41 4.13 11.40
N GLU A 345 12.24 4.88 12.14
CA GLU A 345 12.86 4.40 13.36
C GLU A 345 11.82 4.00 14.41
N PRO A 346 12.07 2.93 15.21
CA PRO A 346 11.08 2.39 16.14
C PRO A 346 10.51 3.41 17.12
N TRP A 347 11.33 4.37 17.59
CA TRP A 347 10.90 5.39 18.55
C TRP A 347 9.85 6.36 17.95
N PHE A 348 9.90 6.61 16.63
CA PHE A 348 8.99 7.55 15.97
C PHE A 348 7.70 6.88 15.45
N LYS A 349 7.69 5.55 15.32
CA LYS A 349 6.52 4.83 14.80
C LYS A 349 5.23 5.10 15.60
N PRO A 350 5.22 5.12 16.95
CA PRO A 350 4.01 5.48 17.71
C PRO A 350 3.49 6.89 17.39
N LEU A 351 4.40 7.85 17.16
CA LEU A 351 4.04 9.22 16.76
C LEU A 351 3.41 9.23 15.37
N ALA A 352 4.05 8.57 14.40
CA ALA A 352 3.56 8.46 13.04
C ALA A 352 2.18 7.77 12.98
N TYR A 353 1.99 6.66 13.70
CA TYR A 353 0.68 6.00 13.78
C TYR A 353 -0.38 6.85 14.47
N ALA A 354 -0.05 7.62 15.50
CA ALA A 354 -1.00 8.55 16.10
C ALA A 354 -1.46 9.63 15.09
N LEU A 355 -0.53 10.14 14.27
CA LEU A 355 -0.83 11.12 13.22
C LEU A 355 -1.75 10.56 12.14
N ILE A 356 -1.56 9.32 11.68
CA ILE A 356 -2.41 8.76 10.62
C ILE A 356 -3.71 8.14 11.14
N LEU A 357 -3.72 7.59 12.36
CA LEU A 357 -4.90 6.91 12.92
C LEU A 357 -5.90 7.87 13.56
N LEU A 358 -5.45 8.95 14.21
CA LEU A 358 -6.33 9.77 15.05
C LEU A 358 -6.76 11.08 14.40
N ARG A 359 -6.07 11.55 13.36
CA ARG A 359 -6.48 12.69 12.56
C ARG A 359 -7.68 12.34 11.66
N GLU A 360 -8.34 13.38 11.14
CA GLU A 360 -9.50 13.24 10.25
C GLU A 360 -9.11 12.90 8.82
N GLN A 361 -7.97 13.41 8.37
CA GLN A 361 -7.52 13.36 6.99
C GLN A 361 -6.90 12.01 6.62
N GLY A 362 -7.26 11.51 5.44
CA GLY A 362 -6.72 10.29 4.86
C GLY A 362 -7.27 8.99 5.45
N VAL A 363 -6.99 7.89 4.76
CA VAL A 363 -7.33 6.53 5.20
C VAL A 363 -6.05 5.85 5.69
N PRO A 364 -5.92 5.50 6.98
CA PRO A 364 -4.71 4.88 7.49
C PRO A 364 -4.58 3.43 7.05
N CYS A 365 -3.34 3.06 6.68
CA CYS A 365 -2.91 1.69 6.44
C CYS A 365 -1.83 1.29 7.46
N VAL A 366 -2.12 0.26 8.23
CA VAL A 366 -1.20 -0.34 9.20
C VAL A 366 -0.35 -1.39 8.49
N PHE A 367 0.90 -1.57 8.89
CA PHE A 367 1.80 -2.56 8.32
C PHE A 367 1.92 -3.79 9.23
N TYR A 368 1.85 -5.00 8.67
CA TYR A 368 1.86 -6.27 9.40
C TYR A 368 2.97 -6.38 10.47
N PRO A 369 4.28 -6.11 10.15
CA PRO A 369 5.34 -6.20 11.15
C PRO A 369 5.19 -5.24 12.33
N ASP A 370 4.54 -4.10 12.12
CA ASP A 370 4.34 -3.12 13.19
C ASP A 370 3.31 -3.59 14.22
N LEU A 371 2.39 -4.51 13.81
CA LEU A 371 1.40 -5.10 14.70
C LEU A 371 1.87 -6.45 15.30
N TYR A 372 2.51 -7.30 14.49
CA TYR A 372 2.83 -8.69 14.87
C TYR A 372 4.33 -8.94 15.07
N GLY A 373 5.17 -8.02 14.64
CA GLY A 373 6.61 -8.22 14.54
C GLY A 373 7.02 -9.01 13.31
N ALA A 374 8.30 -8.94 12.96
CA ALA A 374 8.92 -9.78 11.95
C ALA A 374 10.41 -9.95 12.23
N SER A 375 10.97 -11.09 11.83
CA SER A 375 12.40 -11.36 11.92
C SER A 375 12.81 -12.13 10.66
N TYR A 376 13.84 -11.64 9.97
CA TYR A 376 14.32 -12.25 8.75
C TYR A 376 15.80 -11.97 8.52
N ARG A 377 16.37 -12.69 7.54
CA ARG A 377 17.77 -12.51 7.13
C ARG A 377 17.84 -12.41 5.61
N ASP A 378 18.57 -11.42 5.14
CA ASP A 378 18.84 -11.25 3.71
C ASP A 378 20.12 -10.45 3.49
N LYS A 379 20.50 -10.31 2.21
CA LYS A 379 21.67 -9.54 1.78
C LYS A 379 21.33 -8.08 1.58
N GLY A 380 22.17 -7.21 2.12
CA GLY A 380 22.13 -5.79 1.81
C GLY A 380 22.71 -5.47 0.42
N ARG A 381 22.57 -4.22 0.00
CA ARG A 381 23.11 -3.70 -1.29
C ARG A 381 24.63 -3.82 -1.40
N ASP A 382 25.33 -3.91 -0.28
CA ASP A 382 26.76 -4.13 -0.19
C ASP A 382 27.17 -5.62 -0.30
N GLY A 383 26.19 -6.53 -0.41
CA GLY A 383 26.36 -7.98 -0.48
C GLY A 383 26.57 -8.66 0.87
N GLY A 384 26.58 -7.91 1.98
CA GLY A 384 26.64 -8.43 3.36
C GLY A 384 25.32 -9.07 3.77
N GLU A 385 25.37 -10.12 4.62
CA GLU A 385 24.18 -10.71 5.23
C GLU A 385 23.81 -9.96 6.51
N TYR A 386 22.52 -9.63 6.64
CA TYR A 386 21.98 -8.90 7.78
C TYR A 386 20.79 -9.64 8.40
N GLN A 387 20.79 -9.67 9.74
CA GLN A 387 19.64 -10.06 10.53
C GLN A 387 18.83 -8.81 10.82
N ILE A 388 17.56 -8.82 10.44
CA ILE A 388 16.61 -7.73 10.70
C ILE A 388 15.56 -8.22 11.69
N ASP A 389 15.38 -7.47 12.76
CA ASP A 389 14.33 -7.69 13.74
C ASP A 389 13.44 -6.44 13.78
N MET A 390 12.18 -6.61 13.47
CA MET A 390 11.14 -5.59 13.51
C MET A 390 10.18 -5.94 14.65
N PRO A 391 10.37 -5.38 15.85
CA PRO A 391 9.46 -5.67 16.96
C PRO A 391 8.08 -5.04 16.71
N ALA A 392 7.03 -5.70 17.18
CA ALA A 392 5.70 -5.10 17.25
C ALA A 392 5.72 -3.82 18.10
N ILE A 393 4.90 -2.84 17.74
CA ILE A 393 4.79 -1.56 18.43
C ILE A 393 3.81 -1.73 19.60
N PRO A 394 4.26 -1.58 20.86
CA PRO A 394 3.41 -1.86 22.02
C PRO A 394 2.15 -0.99 22.11
N GLU A 395 2.21 0.25 21.60
CA GLU A 395 1.11 1.20 21.63
C GLU A 395 0.10 1.03 20.46
N LEU A 396 0.43 0.25 19.43
CA LEU A 396 -0.31 0.27 18.17
C LEU A 396 -1.75 -0.22 18.31
N GLU A 397 -1.99 -1.31 19.01
CA GLU A 397 -3.36 -1.78 19.27
C GLU A 397 -4.20 -0.73 20.01
N LYS A 398 -3.60 -0.05 21.00
CA LYS A 398 -4.29 1.04 21.70
C LYS A 398 -4.58 2.22 20.76
N LEU A 399 -3.65 2.57 19.86
CA LEU A 399 -3.87 3.65 18.88
C LEU A 399 -4.99 3.30 17.90
N ILE A 400 -5.07 2.05 17.43
CA ILE A 400 -6.18 1.58 16.58
C ILE A 400 -7.50 1.62 17.37
N ALA A 401 -7.51 1.13 18.61
CA ALA A 401 -8.69 1.21 19.47
C ALA A 401 -9.10 2.66 19.76
N ALA A 402 -8.14 3.57 19.99
CA ALA A 402 -8.41 5.00 20.17
C ALA A 402 -9.06 5.63 18.93
N ARG A 403 -8.66 5.22 17.72
CA ARG A 403 -9.31 5.66 16.47
C ARG A 403 -10.80 5.36 16.49
N GLN A 404 -11.18 4.15 16.87
CA GLN A 404 -12.59 3.74 16.89
C GLN A 404 -13.37 4.45 17.99
N ARG A 405 -12.78 4.58 19.18
CA ARG A 405 -13.48 5.09 20.37
C ARG A 405 -13.48 6.61 20.47
N PHE A 406 -12.39 7.29 20.12
CA PHE A 406 -12.13 8.68 20.50
C PHE A 406 -11.82 9.64 19.34
N ALA A 407 -11.43 9.15 18.15
CA ALA A 407 -11.17 10.03 17.01
C ALA A 407 -12.50 10.47 16.35
N ASN A 408 -13.34 11.19 17.08
CA ASN A 408 -14.69 11.60 16.69
C ASN A 408 -14.83 13.12 16.63
N GLY A 409 -15.74 13.59 15.79
CA GLY A 409 -16.08 15.00 15.66
C GLY A 409 -15.01 15.85 14.93
N PRO A 410 -15.21 17.17 14.86
CA PRO A 410 -14.30 18.09 14.20
C PRO A 410 -12.90 18.09 14.79
N GLN A 411 -11.91 18.36 13.95
CA GLN A 411 -10.51 18.48 14.34
C GLN A 411 -10.09 19.93 14.51
N ALA A 412 -9.22 20.19 15.48
CA ALA A 412 -8.48 21.44 15.59
C ALA A 412 -6.98 21.12 15.75
N ASP A 413 -6.14 21.84 15.01
CA ASP A 413 -4.70 21.63 14.95
C ASP A 413 -3.92 22.70 15.72
N TYR A 414 -2.83 22.29 16.39
CA TYR A 414 -1.90 23.12 17.14
C TYR A 414 -0.47 22.79 16.68
N PHE A 415 -0.16 23.16 15.42
CA PHE A 415 1.12 22.89 14.74
C PHE A 415 1.93 24.19 14.65
N ASP A 416 2.13 24.86 15.79
CA ASP A 416 2.74 26.18 15.96
C ASP A 416 4.10 26.11 16.69
N ASP A 417 4.69 24.91 16.82
CA ASP A 417 5.98 24.67 17.48
C ASP A 417 6.74 23.58 16.72
N SER A 418 8.03 23.79 16.52
CA SER A 418 8.87 22.88 15.73
C SER A 418 9.09 21.51 16.37
N HIS A 419 8.90 21.40 17.70
CA HIS A 419 9.20 20.15 18.41
C HIS A 419 7.97 19.52 19.04
N CYS A 420 6.95 20.32 19.37
CA CYS A 420 5.77 19.83 20.04
C CYS A 420 4.52 20.27 19.27
N VAL A 421 3.79 19.31 18.73
CA VAL A 421 2.52 19.55 18.03
C VAL A 421 1.38 18.82 18.70
N ALA A 422 0.18 19.32 18.52
CA ALA A 422 -1.03 18.66 19.01
C ALA A 422 -2.18 18.82 18.03
N PHE A 423 -3.18 17.99 18.21
CA PHE A 423 -4.51 18.17 17.62
C PHE A 423 -5.57 17.63 18.57
N SER A 424 -6.79 18.15 18.44
CA SER A 424 -7.94 17.64 19.16
C SER A 424 -9.02 17.13 18.20
N ARG A 425 -9.78 16.16 18.65
CA ARG A 425 -11.06 15.75 18.07
C ARG A 425 -12.14 16.10 19.08
N ALA A 426 -13.10 16.93 18.70
CA ALA A 426 -14.06 17.51 19.62
C ALA A 426 -15.07 16.50 20.20
N GLY A 427 -15.16 15.29 19.62
CA GLY A 427 -16.22 14.36 19.92
C GLY A 427 -17.53 14.72 19.20
N THR A 428 -18.56 13.95 19.48
CA THR A 428 -19.94 14.16 19.04
C THR A 428 -20.88 13.99 20.25
N ALA A 429 -22.17 14.24 20.07
CA ALA A 429 -23.16 13.97 21.12
C ALA A 429 -23.20 12.47 21.55
N GLU A 430 -22.73 11.55 20.69
CA GLU A 430 -22.82 10.12 20.89
C GLU A 430 -21.48 9.47 21.24
N ALA A 431 -20.36 10.15 20.98
CA ALA A 431 -19.02 9.57 21.13
C ALA A 431 -18.00 10.63 21.58
N PRO A 432 -17.14 10.30 22.57
CA PRO A 432 -16.13 11.22 23.08
C PRO A 432 -15.05 11.53 22.04
N GLY A 433 -14.40 12.68 22.23
CA GLY A 433 -13.22 13.10 21.49
C GLY A 433 -11.92 12.75 22.20
N CYS A 434 -10.81 13.28 21.66
CA CYS A 434 -9.48 13.15 22.28
C CYS A 434 -8.62 14.38 22.01
N VAL A 435 -7.56 14.51 22.80
CA VAL A 435 -6.43 15.42 22.56
C VAL A 435 -5.18 14.58 22.38
N VAL A 436 -4.49 14.78 21.27
CA VAL A 436 -3.25 14.07 20.94
C VAL A 436 -2.10 15.07 20.97
N VAL A 437 -1.09 14.80 21.76
CA VAL A 437 0.10 15.64 21.88
C VAL A 437 1.35 14.78 21.56
N LEU A 438 2.20 15.30 20.69
CA LEU A 438 3.41 14.59 20.21
C LEU A 438 4.62 15.53 20.33
N THR A 439 5.78 14.94 20.67
CA THR A 439 7.05 15.66 20.60
C THR A 439 8.15 14.77 20.06
N ASN A 440 8.99 15.33 19.17
CA ASN A 440 10.23 14.69 18.71
C ASN A 440 11.46 15.14 19.53
N GLY A 441 11.26 16.03 20.50
CA GLY A 441 12.29 16.59 21.37
C GLY A 441 12.15 16.15 22.82
N GLY A 442 12.50 17.05 23.76
CA GLY A 442 12.36 16.85 25.20
C GLY A 442 10.92 16.73 25.68
N GLU A 443 10.72 16.43 26.96
CA GLU A 443 9.39 16.51 27.60
C GLU A 443 8.77 17.88 27.37
N SER A 444 7.51 17.90 26.97
CA SER A 444 6.79 19.12 26.54
C SER A 444 5.29 19.00 26.79
N GLY A 445 4.50 19.88 26.21
CA GLY A 445 3.04 19.85 26.25
C GLY A 445 2.41 21.00 25.46
N LYS A 446 1.10 20.91 25.25
CA LYS A 446 0.31 21.96 24.57
C LYS A 446 -0.88 22.36 25.39
N THR A 447 -1.17 23.65 25.41
CA THR A 447 -2.45 24.17 25.89
C THR A 447 -3.47 24.07 24.77
N VAL A 448 -4.55 23.32 25.03
CA VAL A 448 -5.60 23.04 24.07
C VAL A 448 -6.93 23.57 24.59
N ALA A 449 -7.63 24.34 23.77
CA ALA A 449 -8.94 24.88 24.06
C ALA A 449 -10.02 23.98 23.45
N LEU A 450 -10.80 23.31 24.30
CA LEU A 450 -11.84 22.36 23.90
C LEU A 450 -13.26 22.94 23.93
N GLY A 451 -13.41 24.16 24.46
CA GLY A 451 -14.69 24.84 24.59
C GLY A 451 -15.37 24.62 25.92
N ALA A 452 -16.27 25.55 26.29
CA ALA A 452 -16.94 25.60 27.60
C ALA A 452 -17.78 24.36 27.92
N ASP A 453 -18.23 23.62 26.91
CA ASP A 453 -18.99 22.36 27.11
C ASP A 453 -18.15 21.27 27.77
N LEU A 454 -16.81 21.37 27.70
CA LEU A 454 -15.85 20.48 28.34
C LEU A 454 -15.15 21.15 29.55
N ALA A 455 -15.74 22.21 30.13
CA ALA A 455 -15.24 22.81 31.37
C ALA A 455 -15.27 21.80 32.52
N HIS A 456 -14.27 21.86 33.40
CA HIS A 456 -14.13 21.00 34.59
C HIS A 456 -14.14 19.49 34.28
N THR A 457 -13.79 19.12 33.04
CA THR A 457 -13.70 17.71 32.63
C THR A 457 -12.32 17.15 32.99
N ALA A 458 -12.31 15.97 33.63
CA ALA A 458 -11.06 15.23 33.92
C ALA A 458 -10.64 14.43 32.70
N TRP A 459 -9.33 14.45 32.42
CA TRP A 459 -8.69 13.78 31.28
C TRP A 459 -7.57 12.89 31.73
N ARG A 460 -7.43 11.72 31.10
CA ARG A 460 -6.33 10.77 31.32
C ARG A 460 -5.72 10.32 30.00
N ASP A 461 -4.42 10.01 30.05
CA ASP A 461 -3.72 9.46 28.89
C ASP A 461 -4.13 7.98 28.64
N PHE A 462 -4.78 7.73 27.52
CA PHE A 462 -5.26 6.41 27.13
C PHE A 462 -4.12 5.41 26.84
N LEU A 463 -2.98 5.90 26.36
CA LEU A 463 -1.80 5.04 26.15
C LEU A 463 -1.17 4.62 27.48
N GLY A 464 -1.30 5.45 28.53
CA GLY A 464 -0.73 5.21 29.83
C GLY A 464 0.73 5.67 29.96
N ASN A 465 1.22 6.48 29.02
CA ASN A 465 2.56 7.07 29.05
C ASN A 465 2.67 8.16 30.14
N ARG A 466 1.54 8.79 30.48
CA ARG A 466 1.38 9.76 31.54
C ARG A 466 0.38 9.25 32.60
N GLN A 467 0.65 9.50 33.87
CA GLN A 467 -0.14 8.96 34.99
C GLN A 467 -1.02 10.01 35.66
N GLU A 468 -0.76 11.29 35.44
CA GLU A 468 -1.53 12.39 36.00
C GLU A 468 -2.93 12.50 35.39
N GLU A 469 -3.83 13.06 36.14
CA GLU A 469 -5.16 13.49 35.67
C GLU A 469 -5.13 15.00 35.41
N ILE A 470 -5.57 15.44 34.26
CA ILE A 470 -5.66 16.85 33.85
C ILE A 470 -7.10 17.27 33.92
N THR A 471 -7.40 18.43 34.53
CA THR A 471 -8.74 18.98 34.55
C THR A 471 -8.79 20.30 33.77
N THR A 472 -9.75 20.46 32.89
CA THR A 472 -9.98 21.67 32.12
C THR A 472 -10.53 22.78 33.01
N ASP A 473 -10.22 24.04 32.70
CA ASP A 473 -10.68 25.23 33.37
C ASP A 473 -12.15 25.61 32.99
N ASP A 474 -12.63 26.78 33.47
CA ASP A 474 -13.97 27.30 33.18
C ASP A 474 -14.27 27.52 31.70
N GLN A 475 -13.23 27.60 30.84
CA GLN A 475 -13.34 27.76 29.39
C GLN A 475 -13.16 26.45 28.64
N GLY A 476 -12.95 25.33 29.35
CA GLY A 476 -12.64 24.04 28.77
C GLY A 476 -11.22 23.96 28.19
N SER A 477 -10.29 24.74 28.75
CA SER A 477 -8.89 24.74 28.33
C SER A 477 -8.00 24.05 29.36
N ALA A 478 -6.97 23.31 28.92
CA ALA A 478 -5.98 22.75 29.81
C ALA A 478 -4.63 22.57 29.09
N HIS A 479 -3.58 22.44 29.89
CA HIS A 479 -2.24 22.06 29.41
C HIS A 479 -2.09 20.54 29.45
N PHE A 480 -1.87 19.91 28.29
CA PHE A 480 -1.73 18.47 28.13
C PHE A 480 -0.26 18.13 27.90
N PRO A 481 0.42 17.46 28.86
CA PRO A 481 1.81 17.12 28.76
C PRO A 481 2.07 15.87 27.92
N VAL A 482 3.33 15.72 27.45
CA VAL A 482 3.85 14.56 26.70
C VAL A 482 5.29 14.29 27.11
N ASN A 483 5.69 13.01 27.22
CA ASN A 483 7.05 12.59 27.50
C ASN A 483 7.98 12.90 26.32
N ALA A 484 9.28 13.00 26.56
CA ALA A 484 10.29 13.20 25.53
C ALA A 484 10.20 12.12 24.44
N GLY A 485 10.26 12.53 23.14
CA GLY A 485 10.26 11.63 21.99
C GLY A 485 9.04 10.69 21.96
N SER A 486 7.85 11.17 22.32
CA SER A 486 6.68 10.33 22.58
C SER A 486 5.38 10.97 22.12
N VAL A 487 4.30 10.24 22.29
CA VAL A 487 2.91 10.66 22.07
C VAL A 487 2.06 10.37 23.32
N SER A 488 1.12 11.26 23.63
CA SER A 488 0.06 11.05 24.62
C SER A 488 -1.31 11.25 23.96
N VAL A 489 -2.25 10.39 24.32
CA VAL A 489 -3.64 10.43 23.81
C VAL A 489 -4.58 10.64 24.98
N TRP A 490 -4.93 11.89 25.22
CA TRP A 490 -5.78 12.30 26.33
C TRP A 490 -7.25 12.13 25.98
N VAL A 491 -7.99 11.45 26.83
CA VAL A 491 -9.43 11.19 26.67
C VAL A 491 -10.17 11.55 27.96
N PRO A 492 -11.47 11.89 27.91
CA PRO A 492 -12.26 12.12 29.11
C PRO A 492 -12.18 10.90 30.04
N ALA A 493 -11.79 11.12 31.31
CA ALA A 493 -11.57 10.03 32.27
C ALA A 493 -12.86 9.19 32.48
N ALA A 494 -14.03 9.78 32.33
CA ALA A 494 -15.33 9.09 32.42
C ALA A 494 -15.59 8.13 31.23
N SER A 495 -14.75 8.17 30.16
CA SER A 495 -14.91 7.36 28.94
C SER A 495 -13.95 6.17 28.89
N LEU A 496 -13.07 6.00 29.90
CA LEU A 496 -12.19 4.85 30.08
C LEU A 496 -12.94 3.69 30.70
#